data_dde6bcbcc0c15c488319b70d2026af08
#
_entry.id   dde6bcbcc0c15c488319b70d2026af08
#
_cell.length_a   1.000
_cell.length_b   1.000
_cell.length_c   1.000
_cell.angle_alpha   90.00
_cell.angle_beta   90.00
_cell.angle_gamma   90.00
#
_symmetry.space_group_name_H-M   'P 1'
#
loop_
_entity.id
_entity.type
_entity.pdbx_description
1 polymer ?
#
loop_
_entity_poly.entity_id
_entity_poly.type
_entity_poly.pdbx_seq_one_letter_code
_entity_poly.pdbx_strand_id
1 'polypeptide(L)'
;SLERDVFPNLAADGLLSGVPFDGYFIDAGTPEAWSMAVQASIQHGRYDSGFVHGQPPSWFADEPSRASVASDARLAHSMVASGCIVGPSVVSMSTLLKGASIGQSCNIASCLIGQNAVVGDGCDLDGVVVDHSARVPDGTQQRGGSWPPSE
;
A
#
# COMPACT_ATOMS: atom_id res chain seq x y z
N SER A 1 -13.61 -4.18 -25.00
CA SER A 1 -13.95 -3.55 -23.70
C SER A 1 -15.03 -2.49 -23.91
N LEU A 2 -15.72 -2.10 -22.84
CA LEU A 2 -16.72 -1.05 -22.92
C LEU A 2 -16.12 0.26 -23.46
N GLU A 3 -14.95 0.64 -22.96
CA GLU A 3 -14.29 1.90 -23.32
C GLU A 3 -13.76 1.91 -24.74
N ARG A 4 -13.34 0.75 -25.27
CA ARG A 4 -12.72 0.66 -26.61
C ARG A 4 -13.70 0.33 -27.71
N ASP A 5 -14.68 -0.52 -27.42
CA ASP A 5 -15.51 -1.14 -28.45
C ASP A 5 -16.96 -0.63 -28.45
N VAL A 6 -17.45 -0.15 -27.29
CA VAL A 6 -18.86 0.24 -27.12
C VAL A 6 -19.02 1.75 -27.02
N PHE A 7 -18.36 2.38 -26.06
CA PHE A 7 -18.53 3.80 -25.77
C PHE A 7 -18.20 4.73 -26.94
N PRO A 8 -17.15 4.49 -27.76
CA PRO A 8 -16.87 5.35 -28.91
C PRO A 8 -18.00 5.38 -29.93
N ASN A 9 -18.61 4.24 -30.18
CA ASN A 9 -19.75 4.14 -31.13
C ASN A 9 -20.98 4.85 -30.56
N LEU A 10 -21.31 4.63 -29.27
CA LEU A 10 -22.42 5.31 -28.63
C LEU A 10 -22.23 6.83 -28.57
N ALA A 11 -20.99 7.28 -28.37
CA ALA A 11 -20.65 8.70 -28.38
C ALA A 11 -20.81 9.32 -29.79
N ALA A 12 -20.35 8.61 -30.83
CA ALA A 12 -20.52 9.05 -32.21
C ALA A 12 -21.99 9.16 -32.63
N ASP A 13 -22.82 8.26 -32.12
CA ASP A 13 -24.26 8.25 -32.39
C ASP A 13 -25.07 9.22 -31.49
N GLY A 14 -24.37 9.95 -30.59
CA GLY A 14 -25.04 10.86 -29.63
C GLY A 14 -25.87 10.16 -28.56
N LEU A 15 -25.65 8.87 -28.33
CA LEU A 15 -26.35 8.03 -27.36
C LEU A 15 -25.64 7.90 -26.01
N LEU A 16 -24.48 8.53 -25.84
CA LEU A 16 -23.72 8.55 -24.61
C LEU A 16 -23.73 9.95 -23.99
N SER A 17 -24.14 10.03 -22.73
CA SER A 17 -24.10 11.27 -21.95
C SER A 17 -23.09 11.15 -20.80
N GLY A 18 -22.37 12.23 -20.50
CA GLY A 18 -21.46 12.33 -19.39
C GLY A 18 -21.99 13.29 -18.32
N VAL A 19 -21.76 12.94 -17.06
CA VAL A 19 -22.01 13.85 -15.93
C VAL A 19 -20.66 14.29 -15.38
N PRO A 20 -20.36 15.61 -15.33
CA PRO A 20 -19.12 16.09 -14.73
C PRO A 20 -19.08 15.75 -13.24
N PHE A 21 -17.92 15.36 -12.76
CA PHE A 21 -17.68 15.00 -11.37
C PHE A 21 -16.51 15.82 -10.84
N ASP A 22 -16.79 16.71 -9.87
CA ASP A 22 -15.77 17.55 -9.20
C ASP A 22 -15.23 16.85 -7.94
N GLY A 23 -14.84 15.59 -8.05
CA GLY A 23 -14.34 14.79 -6.95
C GLY A 23 -12.93 14.28 -7.21
N TYR A 24 -12.32 13.76 -6.16
CA TYR A 24 -11.07 13.02 -6.29
C TYR A 24 -11.38 11.64 -6.88
N PHE A 25 -10.69 11.30 -7.96
CA PHE A 25 -10.79 10.00 -8.61
C PHE A 25 -9.37 9.47 -8.89
N ILE A 26 -9.14 8.23 -8.54
CA ILE A 26 -7.94 7.48 -8.95
C ILE A 26 -8.37 6.11 -9.49
N ASP A 27 -7.88 5.75 -10.64
CA ASP A 27 -7.98 4.38 -11.14
C ASP A 27 -6.84 3.57 -10.50
N ALA A 28 -7.21 2.71 -9.53
CA ALA A 28 -6.27 1.90 -8.76
C ALA A 28 -6.00 0.52 -9.42
N GLY A 29 -5.95 0.46 -10.74
CA GLY A 29 -5.75 -0.77 -11.52
C GLY A 29 -4.33 -1.33 -11.52
N THR A 30 -3.35 -0.60 -11.00
CA THR A 30 -1.97 -1.08 -10.82
C THR A 30 -1.53 -0.95 -9.37
N PRO A 31 -0.52 -1.72 -8.92
CA PRO A 31 0.03 -1.59 -7.56
C PRO A 31 0.48 -0.16 -7.23
N GLU A 32 1.08 0.54 -8.18
CA GLU A 32 1.53 1.92 -8.04
C GLU A 32 0.34 2.87 -7.85
N ALA A 33 -0.66 2.78 -8.72
CA ALA A 33 -1.86 3.62 -8.65
C ALA A 33 -2.65 3.34 -7.36
N TRP A 34 -2.71 2.08 -6.94
CA TRP A 34 -3.32 1.69 -5.67
C TRP A 34 -2.57 2.29 -4.47
N SER A 35 -1.23 2.19 -4.47
CA SER A 35 -0.39 2.81 -3.43
C SER A 35 -0.60 4.32 -3.37
N MET A 36 -0.65 4.99 -4.53
CA MET A 36 -0.94 6.44 -4.60
C MET A 36 -2.34 6.77 -4.04
N ALA A 37 -3.35 5.95 -4.31
CA ALA A 37 -4.70 6.15 -3.77
C ALA A 37 -4.72 6.06 -2.24
N VAL A 38 -4.01 5.08 -1.66
CA VAL A 38 -3.86 4.94 -0.21
C VAL A 38 -3.14 6.15 0.38
N GLN A 39 -2.03 6.59 -0.22
CA GLN A 39 -1.29 7.75 0.24
C GLN A 39 -2.13 9.04 0.22
N ALA A 40 -2.84 9.27 -0.88
CA ALA A 40 -3.73 10.41 -0.99
C ALA A 40 -4.86 10.37 0.05
N SER A 41 -5.39 9.19 0.35
CA SER A 41 -6.41 9.02 1.37
C SER A 41 -5.88 9.36 2.77
N ILE A 42 -4.67 8.89 3.12
CA ILE A 42 -4.00 9.20 4.40
C ILE A 42 -3.73 10.71 4.51
N GLN A 43 -3.18 11.32 3.46
CA GLN A 43 -2.81 12.74 3.47
C GLN A 43 -4.01 13.67 3.59
N HIS A 44 -5.10 13.33 2.95
CA HIS A 44 -6.31 14.17 2.92
C HIS A 44 -7.36 13.76 3.95
N GLY A 45 -7.10 12.74 4.77
CA GLY A 45 -8.07 12.22 5.75
C GLY A 45 -9.36 11.73 5.11
N ARG A 46 -9.30 11.23 3.87
CA ARG A 46 -10.48 10.73 3.14
C ARG A 46 -10.65 9.24 3.43
N TYR A 47 -11.92 8.81 3.58
CA TYR A 47 -12.26 7.39 3.81
C TYR A 47 -11.65 6.80 5.09
N ASP A 48 -11.45 7.64 6.10
CA ASP A 48 -10.77 7.30 7.36
C ASP A 48 -11.65 6.59 8.40
N SER A 49 -12.93 6.37 8.08
CA SER A 49 -13.86 5.75 9.01
C SER A 49 -13.43 4.33 9.38
N GLY A 50 -13.16 4.12 10.66
CA GLY A 50 -12.81 2.82 11.21
C GLY A 50 -11.32 2.52 11.32
N PHE A 51 -10.44 3.44 10.88
CA PHE A 51 -9.00 3.32 11.09
C PHE A 51 -8.55 3.99 12.40
N VAL A 52 -7.53 3.43 13.02
CA VAL A 52 -6.80 4.06 14.11
C VAL A 52 -5.68 4.92 13.53
N HIS A 53 -5.60 6.17 13.97
CA HIS A 53 -4.65 7.15 13.43
C HIS A 53 -3.37 7.22 14.27
N GLY A 54 -2.22 7.27 13.60
CA GLY A 54 -0.90 7.51 14.19
C GLY A 54 -0.35 8.90 13.86
N GLN A 55 0.74 9.26 14.56
CA GLN A 55 1.54 10.46 14.27
C GLN A 55 3.01 10.05 14.11
N PRO A 56 3.67 10.40 12.99
CA PRO A 56 3.15 11.10 11.79
C PRO A 56 2.00 10.33 11.13
N PRO A 57 1.22 10.97 10.23
CA PRO A 57 0.02 10.37 9.66
C PRO A 57 0.25 8.94 9.17
N SER A 58 -0.45 8.00 9.77
CA SER A 58 -0.45 6.58 9.39
C SER A 58 -1.77 5.96 9.84
N TRP A 59 -2.25 4.96 9.12
CA TRP A 59 -3.50 4.28 9.42
C TRP A 59 -3.26 2.85 9.86
N PHE A 60 -3.94 2.46 10.93
CA PHE A 60 -3.95 1.09 11.44
C PHE A 60 -5.38 0.55 11.37
N ALA A 61 -5.52 -0.69 10.95
CA ALA A 61 -6.85 -1.31 10.82
C ALA A 61 -7.61 -1.34 12.17
N ASP A 62 -6.88 -1.50 13.27
CA ASP A 62 -7.43 -1.60 14.63
C ASP A 62 -6.34 -1.33 15.68
N GLU A 63 -6.72 -1.19 16.97
CA GLU A 63 -5.76 -1.01 18.06
C GLU A 63 -4.80 -2.20 18.26
N PRO A 64 -5.21 -3.48 18.11
CA PRO A 64 -4.26 -4.59 18.10
C PRO A 64 -3.18 -4.46 17.02
N SER A 65 -3.52 -4.01 15.83
CA SER A 65 -2.54 -3.77 14.74
C SER A 65 -1.57 -2.66 15.09
N ARG A 66 -2.03 -1.58 15.71
CA ARG A 66 -1.17 -0.52 16.23
C ARG A 66 -0.26 -1.03 17.35
N ALA A 67 -0.76 -1.84 18.27
CA ALA A 67 0.00 -2.41 19.37
C ALA A 67 1.06 -3.43 18.92
N SER A 68 0.91 -4.01 17.70
CA SER A 68 1.85 -4.96 17.10
C SER A 68 3.03 -4.29 16.40
N VAL A 69 3.09 -2.96 16.39
CA VAL A 69 4.22 -2.18 15.91
C VAL A 69 5.16 -1.92 17.08
N ALA A 70 6.44 -2.24 16.91
CA ALA A 70 7.45 -2.02 17.94
C ALA A 70 7.53 -0.54 18.34
N SER A 71 7.75 -0.25 19.62
CA SER A 71 7.76 1.11 20.17
C SER A 71 8.84 2.02 19.57
N ASP A 72 9.91 1.43 19.08
CA ASP A 72 11.04 2.09 18.41
C ASP A 72 10.96 2.02 16.88
N ALA A 73 9.92 1.40 16.32
CA ALA A 73 9.63 1.51 14.91
C ALA A 73 9.14 2.93 14.54
N ARG A 74 9.51 3.37 13.35
CA ARG A 74 9.09 4.67 12.80
C ARG A 74 8.21 4.46 11.59
N LEU A 75 6.94 4.78 11.74
CA LEU A 75 5.98 4.73 10.64
C LEU A 75 5.59 6.15 10.23
N ALA A 76 5.58 6.40 8.92
CA ALA A 76 5.11 7.66 8.36
C ALA A 76 4.34 7.41 7.06
N HIS A 77 3.16 8.01 6.95
CA HIS A 77 2.31 7.92 5.76
C HIS A 77 2.08 6.47 5.29
N SER A 78 1.87 5.58 6.25
CA SER A 78 1.76 4.14 5.97
C SER A 78 0.44 3.57 6.45
N MET A 79 -0.02 2.52 5.77
CA MET A 79 -1.20 1.76 6.18
C MET A 79 -0.78 0.38 6.70
N VAL A 80 -1.27 0.02 7.88
CA VAL A 80 -1.01 -1.27 8.53
C VAL A 80 -2.32 -2.00 8.70
N ALA A 81 -2.54 -3.06 7.94
CA ALA A 81 -3.73 -3.89 8.03
C ALA A 81 -3.69 -4.83 9.24
N SER A 82 -4.82 -5.50 9.50
CA SER A 82 -4.98 -6.38 10.66
C SER A 82 -3.96 -7.52 10.68
N GLY A 83 -3.44 -7.82 11.87
CA GLY A 83 -2.53 -8.93 12.11
C GLY A 83 -1.09 -8.70 11.60
N CYS A 84 -0.74 -7.49 11.16
CA CYS A 84 0.64 -7.16 10.81
C CYS A 84 1.51 -7.09 12.07
N ILE A 85 2.78 -7.43 11.89
CA ILE A 85 3.83 -7.28 12.91
C ILE A 85 4.95 -6.44 12.32
N VAL A 86 5.36 -5.39 13.01
CA VAL A 86 6.46 -4.52 12.57
C VAL A 86 7.51 -4.44 13.67
N GLY A 87 8.68 -4.98 13.39
CA GLY A 87 9.85 -4.85 14.25
C GLY A 87 10.44 -3.43 14.28
N PRO A 88 11.53 -3.21 15.04
CA PRO A 88 12.24 -1.93 15.11
C PRO A 88 12.81 -1.53 13.74
N SER A 89 12.03 -0.81 12.95
CA SER A 89 12.31 -0.52 11.53
C SER A 89 11.72 0.82 11.13
N VAL A 90 12.13 1.31 9.97
CA VAL A 90 11.57 2.51 9.33
C VAL A 90 10.64 2.08 8.20
N VAL A 91 9.39 2.49 8.26
CA VAL A 91 8.38 2.21 7.22
C VAL A 91 7.75 3.53 6.80
N SER A 92 7.89 3.89 5.54
CA SER A 92 7.37 5.14 5.01
C SER A 92 6.62 4.93 3.70
N MET A 93 5.53 5.67 3.52
CA MET A 93 4.73 5.66 2.28
C MET A 93 4.38 4.25 1.79
N SER A 94 4.22 3.30 2.72
CA SER A 94 4.07 1.89 2.41
C SER A 94 2.74 1.34 2.90
N THR A 95 2.28 0.27 2.25
CA THR A 95 1.09 -0.43 2.67
C THR A 95 1.42 -1.87 3.03
N LEU A 96 1.08 -2.24 4.26
CA LEU A 96 1.23 -3.59 4.78
C LEU A 96 -0.14 -4.27 4.78
N LEU A 97 -0.32 -5.28 3.94
CA LEU A 97 -1.56 -6.05 3.86
C LEU A 97 -1.65 -7.04 5.02
N LYS A 98 -2.87 -7.55 5.23
CA LYS A 98 -3.22 -8.41 6.36
C LYS A 98 -2.17 -9.48 6.67
N GLY A 99 -1.70 -9.55 7.91
CA GLY A 99 -0.75 -10.56 8.38
C GLY A 99 0.68 -10.39 7.88
N ALA A 100 1.01 -9.30 7.20
CA ALA A 100 2.38 -9.02 6.80
C ALA A 100 3.30 -8.82 8.00
N SER A 101 4.56 -9.24 7.88
CA SER A 101 5.56 -9.12 8.94
C SER A 101 6.82 -8.44 8.41
N ILE A 102 7.30 -7.45 9.15
CA ILE A 102 8.56 -6.76 8.89
C ILE A 102 9.50 -7.05 10.05
N GLY A 103 10.69 -7.53 9.75
CA GLY A 103 11.76 -7.78 10.70
C GLY A 103 12.31 -6.50 11.33
N GLN A 104 13.46 -6.60 11.96
CA GLN A 104 14.15 -5.47 12.58
C GLN A 104 15.17 -4.84 11.64
N SER A 105 15.54 -3.58 11.91
CA SER A 105 16.56 -2.83 11.18
C SER A 105 16.29 -2.71 9.68
N CYS A 106 15.01 -2.76 9.28
CA CYS A 106 14.59 -2.58 7.89
C CYS A 106 14.35 -1.11 7.56
N ASN A 107 14.55 -0.76 6.29
CA ASN A 107 14.11 0.48 5.69
C ASN A 107 13.15 0.15 4.53
N ILE A 108 11.87 0.42 4.73
CA ILE A 108 10.81 0.07 3.78
C ILE A 108 10.15 1.37 3.31
N ALA A 109 10.36 1.72 2.06
CA ALA A 109 9.84 2.95 1.47
C ALA A 109 8.99 2.68 0.23
N SER A 110 7.84 3.32 0.12
CA SER A 110 6.95 3.25 -1.06
C SER A 110 6.60 1.81 -1.49
N CYS A 111 6.56 0.87 -0.55
CA CYS A 111 6.35 -0.55 -0.82
C CYS A 111 4.89 -0.97 -0.63
N LEU A 112 4.49 -1.99 -1.38
CA LEU A 112 3.28 -2.76 -1.15
C LEU A 112 3.68 -4.16 -0.66
N ILE A 113 3.44 -4.43 0.62
CA ILE A 113 3.77 -5.73 1.22
C ILE A 113 2.53 -6.61 1.25
N GLY A 114 2.60 -7.70 0.52
CA GLY A 114 1.50 -8.64 0.29
C GLY A 114 0.99 -9.30 1.57
N GLN A 115 -0.21 -9.87 1.46
CA GLN A 115 -0.85 -10.56 2.57
C GLN A 115 0.01 -11.74 3.06
N ASN A 116 0.25 -11.84 4.38
CA ASN A 116 1.09 -12.85 5.02
C ASN A 116 2.54 -12.91 4.49
N ALA A 117 2.99 -11.88 3.79
CA ALA A 117 4.39 -11.78 3.38
C ALA A 117 5.29 -11.53 4.59
N VAL A 118 6.52 -12.02 4.51
CA VAL A 118 7.52 -11.87 5.56
C VAL A 118 8.75 -11.21 4.97
N VAL A 119 9.08 -10.04 5.49
CA VAL A 119 10.35 -9.35 5.20
C VAL A 119 11.30 -9.63 6.35
N GLY A 120 12.45 -10.21 6.04
CA GLY A 120 13.50 -10.54 7.00
C GLY A 120 14.17 -9.31 7.59
N ASP A 121 15.17 -9.53 8.45
CA ASP A 121 15.88 -8.47 9.13
C ASP A 121 16.85 -7.71 8.20
N GLY A 122 17.07 -6.42 8.46
CA GLY A 122 18.07 -5.61 7.75
C GLY A 122 17.77 -5.35 6.27
N CYS A 123 16.54 -5.51 5.82
CA CYS A 123 16.15 -5.27 4.43
C CYS A 123 16.07 -3.77 4.12
N ASP A 124 16.45 -3.39 2.89
CA ASP A 124 16.31 -2.03 2.36
C ASP A 124 15.53 -2.08 1.03
N LEU A 125 14.22 -1.84 1.11
CA LEU A 125 13.30 -1.96 -0.01
C LEU A 125 12.68 -0.60 -0.33
N ASP A 126 12.69 -0.21 -1.61
CA ASP A 126 12.07 1.04 -2.06
C ASP A 126 11.29 0.81 -3.36
N GLY A 127 9.99 1.12 -3.36
CA GLY A 127 9.10 0.93 -4.51
C GLY A 127 8.87 -0.53 -4.89
N VAL A 128 9.03 -1.47 -3.95
CA VAL A 128 8.93 -2.91 -4.20
C VAL A 128 7.52 -3.41 -3.89
N VAL A 129 6.98 -4.22 -4.79
CA VAL A 129 5.76 -5.00 -4.54
C VAL A 129 6.16 -6.41 -4.09
N VAL A 130 5.92 -6.73 -2.83
CA VAL A 130 6.15 -8.07 -2.28
C VAL A 130 4.87 -8.88 -2.41
N ASP A 131 4.92 -10.00 -3.08
CA ASP A 131 3.77 -10.87 -3.33
C ASP A 131 3.19 -11.47 -2.04
N HIS A 132 1.94 -11.92 -2.13
CA HIS A 132 1.28 -12.61 -1.03
C HIS A 132 2.07 -13.83 -0.57
N SER A 133 2.25 -13.99 0.72
CA SER A 133 2.97 -15.10 1.36
C SER A 133 4.45 -15.24 0.94
N ALA A 134 4.99 -14.28 0.20
CA ALA A 134 6.40 -14.28 -0.18
C ALA A 134 7.30 -14.05 1.03
N ARG A 135 8.53 -14.55 0.94
CA ARG A 135 9.57 -14.34 1.95
C ARG A 135 10.75 -13.62 1.35
N VAL A 136 11.01 -12.43 1.86
CA VAL A 136 12.19 -11.64 1.52
C VAL A 136 13.29 -12.01 2.52
N PRO A 137 14.43 -12.56 2.07
CA PRO A 137 15.54 -12.92 2.96
C PRO A 137 16.14 -11.73 3.69
N ASP A 138 16.81 -12.01 4.82
CA ASP A 138 17.53 -10.98 5.58
C ASP A 138 18.55 -10.24 4.71
N GLY A 139 18.70 -8.96 4.95
CA GLY A 139 19.68 -8.09 4.27
C GLY A 139 19.38 -7.82 2.79
N THR A 140 18.20 -8.19 2.28
CA THR A 140 17.84 -7.92 0.89
C THR A 140 17.79 -6.42 0.61
N GLN A 141 18.42 -6.00 -0.49
CA GLN A 141 18.40 -4.64 -0.99
C GLN A 141 17.78 -4.62 -2.38
N GLN A 142 16.66 -3.90 -2.55
CA GLN A 142 15.97 -3.82 -3.85
C GLN A 142 15.30 -2.46 -4.05
N ARG A 143 15.36 -1.98 -5.29
CA ARG A 143 14.67 -0.77 -5.76
C ARG A 143 13.74 -1.12 -6.90
N GLY A 144 12.45 -0.87 -6.70
CA GLY A 144 11.40 -1.17 -7.67
C GLY A 144 11.17 -2.65 -7.95
N GLY A 145 10.19 -2.93 -8.81
CA GLY A 145 9.85 -4.27 -9.24
C GLY A 145 9.08 -5.09 -8.21
N SER A 146 9.07 -6.41 -8.39
CA SER A 146 8.37 -7.35 -7.53
C SER A 146 9.31 -8.28 -6.77
N TRP A 147 8.81 -8.83 -5.67
CA TRP A 147 9.44 -9.93 -4.95
C TRP A 147 8.43 -11.07 -4.78
N PRO A 148 8.73 -12.31 -5.19
CA PRO A 148 9.95 -12.65 -5.94
C PRO A 148 10.06 -11.90 -7.26
N PRO A 149 11.27 -11.73 -7.80
CA PRO A 149 11.43 -11.13 -9.13
C PRO A 149 10.62 -11.88 -10.17
N SER A 150 9.94 -11.13 -11.06
CA SER A 150 9.26 -11.72 -12.22
C SER A 150 10.31 -12.34 -13.15
N GLU A 151 10.03 -13.53 -13.67
CA GLU A 151 10.86 -14.19 -14.70
C GLU A 151 10.82 -13.42 -16.01
#